data_9e46ea9492efcdc5884158a64c01156e
#
_entry.id   9e46ea9492efcdc5884158a64c01156e
#
_cell.length_a   1.000
_cell.length_b   1.000
_cell.length_c   1.000
_cell.angle_alpha   90.00
_cell.angle_beta   90.00
_cell.angle_gamma   90.00
#
_symmetry.space_group_name_H-M   'P 1'
#
loop_
_entity.id
_entity.type
_entity.pdbx_description
1 polymer ?
#
loop_
_entity_poly.entity_id
_entity_poly.type
_entity_poly.pdbx_seq_one_letter_code
_entity_poly.pdbx_strand_id
1 'polypeptide(L)'
;SQSETTSLVVGDTQRLSFNLVSIGTVEDLVVTGSRITVDRDGFTTVIDAETVANTPSVTRDLKDILRLNPFVTLDDEEDGEESISIGGAHPRTNDIRVDGVSFNDDFGLNSNGYPSQRSPINFGSIEQIAVKVAPASVEYAQFRGGVIDIITKGGTNEFTGDFAYFDRGDSFMGDELEGEKVDITKEDTSYELAIGGPIIEDELFFYITYTESEIANPLRYGIQGSGAENILDVTADQAGQVRSAIQSLIGIDPFGPTGATESLQENTSVRLDWNISDNHRLTFNHKDVYGTDLRGSSSGRDTVALYSARYIKSEETTTNSFHLVSDLSDNLISEIYFSNKETMTDQISPAGQNMPNITIDEAFGYEFVAGPDIYRMANDLDTETTFFKAKLTYYQNEHKITAGFENTVYDTYNVFIVDEDGSYEFNSLADLQAGRINSYSAAGTKTGRVEDGAADFEYELQSMYLMDEISLSDQLTLTMGVRYDE
;
A
#
# COMPACT_ATOMS: atom_id res chain seq x y z
N SER A 1 -23.59 -19.18 -35.65
CA SER A 1 -22.90 -18.67 -34.47
C SER A 1 -22.18 -19.81 -33.79
N GLN A 2 -20.90 -19.68 -33.60
CA GLN A 2 -20.15 -20.52 -32.65
C GLN A 2 -19.88 -19.64 -31.44
N SER A 3 -20.28 -20.06 -30.28
CA SER A 3 -19.93 -19.44 -29.00
C SER A 3 -19.03 -20.41 -28.23
N GLU A 4 -17.89 -19.93 -27.80
CA GLU A 4 -16.99 -20.63 -26.89
C GLU A 4 -16.90 -19.78 -25.63
N THR A 5 -17.14 -20.41 -24.48
CA THR A 5 -17.03 -19.72 -23.19
C THR A 5 -15.67 -20.05 -22.63
N THR A 6 -14.84 -19.03 -22.41
CA THR A 6 -13.54 -19.18 -21.74
C THR A 6 -13.48 -18.23 -20.57
N SER A 7 -12.78 -18.61 -19.51
CA SER A 7 -12.44 -17.72 -18.38
C SER A 7 -11.01 -17.22 -18.57
N LEU A 8 -10.82 -15.91 -18.51
CA LEU A 8 -9.52 -15.28 -18.50
C LEU A 8 -9.13 -14.98 -17.05
N VAL A 9 -7.93 -15.31 -16.68
CA VAL A 9 -7.35 -15.05 -15.36
C VAL A 9 -6.15 -14.11 -15.53
N VAL A 10 -5.96 -13.21 -14.59
CA VAL A 10 -4.82 -12.28 -14.56
C VAL A 10 -3.49 -13.03 -14.68
N GLY A 11 -2.66 -12.60 -15.60
CA GLY A 11 -1.36 -13.21 -15.89
C GLY A 11 -1.42 -14.37 -16.87
N ASP A 12 -2.61 -14.78 -17.36
CA ASP A 12 -2.75 -15.83 -18.36
C ASP A 12 -3.08 -15.22 -19.74
N THR A 13 -2.45 -15.75 -20.79
CA THR A 13 -2.71 -15.36 -22.19
C THR A 13 -3.40 -16.52 -22.88
N GLN A 14 -4.69 -16.38 -23.20
CA GLN A 14 -5.42 -17.38 -23.95
C GLN A 14 -5.66 -16.92 -25.39
N ARG A 15 -5.40 -17.80 -26.35
CA ARG A 15 -5.67 -17.55 -27.76
C ARG A 15 -6.96 -18.25 -28.18
N LEU A 16 -7.97 -17.48 -28.59
CA LEU A 16 -9.22 -18.00 -29.14
C LEU A 16 -9.17 -17.89 -30.65
N SER A 17 -9.38 -19.01 -31.35
CA SER A 17 -9.45 -19.03 -32.81
C SER A 17 -10.87 -19.38 -33.26
N PHE A 18 -11.55 -18.44 -33.91
CA PHE A 18 -12.88 -18.63 -34.45
C PHE A 18 -12.83 -18.76 -35.97
N ASN A 19 -13.40 -19.85 -36.54
CA ASN A 19 -13.67 -19.95 -37.96
C ASN A 19 -15.04 -19.33 -38.25
N LEU A 20 -15.07 -18.05 -38.63
CA LEU A 20 -16.28 -17.33 -38.95
C LEU A 20 -16.67 -17.58 -40.43
N VAL A 21 -17.81 -18.18 -40.65
CA VAL A 21 -18.48 -18.16 -41.96
C VAL A 21 -19.40 -16.95 -41.97
N SER A 22 -19.17 -16.00 -42.89
CA SER A 22 -19.90 -14.75 -42.99
C SER A 22 -21.40 -14.99 -43.18
N ILE A 23 -22.18 -14.74 -42.12
CA ILE A 23 -23.62 -14.50 -42.21
C ILE A 23 -23.86 -13.20 -41.45
N GLY A 24 -24.19 -12.16 -42.21
CA GLY A 24 -24.26 -10.78 -41.71
C GLY A 24 -25.22 -10.56 -40.56
N THR A 25 -24.68 -10.47 -39.39
CA THR A 25 -25.03 -9.67 -38.21
C THR A 25 -23.98 -10.01 -37.14
N VAL A 26 -23.24 -8.99 -36.72
CA VAL A 26 -22.33 -9.08 -35.58
C VAL A 26 -23.19 -9.08 -34.34
N GLU A 27 -23.23 -10.17 -33.59
CA GLU A 27 -23.70 -10.17 -32.23
C GLU A 27 -22.54 -9.81 -31.30
N ASP A 28 -22.79 -8.93 -30.35
CA ASP A 28 -21.81 -8.47 -29.38
C ASP A 28 -21.18 -9.65 -28.63
N LEU A 29 -19.85 -9.64 -28.51
CA LEU A 29 -19.11 -10.57 -27.69
C LEU A 29 -19.30 -10.15 -26.22
N VAL A 30 -20.19 -10.82 -25.49
CA VAL A 30 -20.32 -10.62 -24.05
C VAL A 30 -19.37 -11.60 -23.37
N VAL A 31 -18.27 -11.08 -22.80
CA VAL A 31 -17.39 -11.82 -21.91
C VAL A 31 -17.98 -11.75 -20.51
N THR A 32 -18.58 -12.82 -20.03
CA THR A 32 -19.02 -12.94 -18.63
C THR A 32 -17.95 -13.67 -17.84
N GLY A 33 -17.29 -12.97 -16.92
CA GLY A 33 -16.33 -13.56 -15.99
C GLY A 33 -17.03 -14.51 -15.00
N SER A 34 -16.42 -15.65 -14.68
CA SER A 34 -16.93 -16.58 -13.70
C SER A 34 -16.27 -16.36 -12.33
N ARG A 35 -17.08 -16.42 -11.29
CA ARG A 35 -16.77 -16.00 -9.93
C ARG A 35 -15.65 -16.74 -9.21
N ILE A 36 -15.39 -17.98 -9.49
CA ILE A 36 -14.33 -18.79 -8.89
C ILE A 36 -13.92 -19.83 -9.92
N THR A 37 -12.70 -19.72 -10.42
CA THR A 37 -12.09 -20.77 -11.23
C THR A 37 -10.92 -21.36 -10.46
N VAL A 38 -10.90 -22.68 -10.34
CA VAL A 38 -9.67 -23.37 -9.96
C VAL A 38 -8.83 -23.40 -11.22
N ASP A 39 -7.87 -22.48 -11.29
CA ASP A 39 -6.97 -22.39 -12.41
C ASP A 39 -5.99 -23.56 -12.43
N ARG A 40 -5.41 -23.82 -13.61
CA ARG A 40 -4.44 -24.90 -13.83
C ARG A 40 -3.15 -24.72 -13.03
N ASP A 41 -2.87 -23.50 -12.56
CA ASP A 41 -1.66 -23.12 -11.83
C ASP A 41 -1.78 -23.17 -10.29
N GLY A 42 -2.83 -23.77 -9.74
CA GLY A 42 -3.03 -23.84 -8.29
C GLY A 42 -4.39 -23.33 -7.84
N PHE A 43 -4.47 -22.92 -6.56
CA PHE A 43 -5.70 -22.34 -6.03
C PHE A 43 -5.75 -20.85 -6.38
N THR A 44 -6.38 -20.50 -7.48
CA THR A 44 -6.60 -19.12 -7.90
C THR A 44 -8.06 -18.72 -7.65
N THR A 45 -8.27 -17.63 -6.95
CA THR A 45 -9.57 -16.99 -6.81
C THR A 45 -9.56 -15.71 -7.62
N VAL A 46 -10.52 -15.57 -8.54
CA VAL A 46 -10.70 -14.36 -9.34
C VAL A 46 -11.91 -13.59 -8.81
N ILE A 47 -11.73 -12.31 -8.56
CA ILE A 47 -12.75 -11.37 -8.10
C ILE A 47 -12.88 -10.31 -9.20
N ASP A 48 -14.04 -10.23 -9.82
CA ASP A 48 -14.33 -9.32 -10.92
C ASP A 48 -14.78 -7.92 -10.44
N ALA A 49 -14.81 -6.95 -11.35
CA ALA A 49 -15.20 -5.57 -11.08
C ALA A 49 -16.63 -5.46 -10.48
N GLU A 50 -17.56 -6.32 -10.89
CA GLU A 50 -18.92 -6.35 -10.35
C GLU A 50 -18.93 -6.76 -8.89
N THR A 51 -18.17 -7.80 -8.54
CA THR A 51 -18.00 -8.27 -7.16
C THR A 51 -17.32 -7.20 -6.30
N VAL A 52 -16.26 -6.56 -6.83
CA VAL A 52 -15.59 -5.44 -6.17
C VAL A 52 -16.57 -4.31 -5.87
N ALA A 53 -17.32 -3.86 -6.88
CA ALA A 53 -18.29 -2.75 -6.74
C ALA A 53 -19.43 -3.05 -5.75
N ASN A 54 -19.85 -4.31 -5.66
CA ASN A 54 -20.95 -4.75 -4.79
C ASN A 54 -20.50 -5.22 -3.40
N THR A 55 -19.18 -5.33 -3.16
CA THR A 55 -18.67 -5.71 -1.84
C THR A 55 -18.80 -4.54 -0.88
N PRO A 56 -19.52 -4.72 0.24
CA PRO A 56 -19.55 -3.70 1.27
C PRO A 56 -18.16 -3.46 1.82
N SER A 57 -17.67 -2.25 1.71
CA SER A 57 -16.39 -1.82 2.25
C SER A 57 -16.61 -0.60 3.12
N VAL A 58 -16.11 -0.64 4.34
CA VAL A 58 -16.22 0.45 5.30
C VAL A 58 -15.05 1.41 5.15
N THR A 59 -13.89 0.89 4.84
CA THR A 59 -12.62 1.64 4.78
C THR A 59 -12.16 1.91 3.34
N ARG A 60 -12.84 1.33 2.33
CA ARG A 60 -12.43 1.37 0.93
C ARG A 60 -11.00 0.87 0.72
N ASP A 61 -10.62 -0.14 1.52
CA ASP A 61 -9.32 -0.80 1.43
C ASP A 61 -9.42 -2.14 0.70
N LEU A 62 -8.38 -2.50 -0.05
CA LEU A 62 -8.27 -3.78 -0.76
C LEU A 62 -8.50 -4.98 0.17
N LYS A 63 -8.15 -4.88 1.44
CA LYS A 63 -8.33 -5.90 2.47
C LYS A 63 -9.80 -6.32 2.62
N ASP A 64 -10.73 -5.37 2.48
CA ASP A 64 -12.17 -5.67 2.56
C ASP A 64 -12.62 -6.64 1.45
N ILE A 65 -12.01 -6.56 0.26
CA ILE A 65 -12.27 -7.49 -0.84
C ILE A 65 -11.56 -8.82 -0.61
N LEU A 66 -10.30 -8.76 -0.16
CA LEU A 66 -9.49 -9.96 0.06
C LEU A 66 -10.06 -10.89 1.12
N ARG A 67 -10.84 -10.37 2.08
CA ARG A 67 -11.61 -11.17 3.07
C ARG A 67 -12.58 -12.18 2.43
N LEU A 68 -12.95 -11.99 1.16
CA LEU A 68 -13.80 -12.94 0.42
C LEU A 68 -13.05 -14.22 0.05
N ASN A 69 -11.72 -14.21 0.09
CA ASN A 69 -10.91 -15.39 -0.21
C ASN A 69 -10.68 -16.23 1.06
N PRO A 70 -11.03 -17.53 1.06
CA PRO A 70 -10.89 -18.40 2.24
C PRO A 70 -9.45 -18.70 2.65
N PHE A 71 -8.47 -18.40 1.80
CA PHE A 71 -7.04 -18.56 2.09
C PHE A 71 -6.38 -17.28 2.59
N VAL A 72 -7.10 -16.18 2.64
CA VAL A 72 -6.63 -14.90 3.17
C VAL A 72 -7.14 -14.72 4.59
N THR A 73 -6.24 -14.45 5.51
CA THR A 73 -6.54 -13.95 6.85
C THR A 73 -6.00 -12.55 7.00
N LEU A 74 -6.72 -11.73 7.75
CA LEU A 74 -6.25 -10.40 8.14
C LEU A 74 -5.97 -10.45 9.62
N ASP A 75 -4.74 -10.14 10.00
CA ASP A 75 -4.28 -10.15 11.38
C ASP A 75 -4.10 -8.71 11.85
N ASP A 76 -4.64 -8.38 13.04
CA ASP A 76 -4.47 -7.07 13.66
C ASP A 76 -3.04 -6.92 14.16
N GLU A 77 -2.36 -5.85 13.76
CA GLU A 77 -1.01 -5.50 14.21
C GLU A 77 -1.06 -4.54 15.40
N GLU A 78 0.05 -4.42 16.13
CA GLU A 78 0.13 -3.58 17.33
C GLU A 78 -0.08 -2.09 17.05
N ASP A 79 0.21 -1.64 15.84
CA ASP A 79 0.01 -0.26 15.37
C ASP A 79 -1.43 0.04 14.94
N GLY A 80 -2.33 -0.97 14.99
CA GLY A 80 -3.73 -0.87 14.61
C GLY A 80 -3.97 -1.06 13.11
N GLU A 81 -2.94 -1.43 12.35
CA GLU A 81 -3.07 -1.84 10.96
C GLU A 81 -3.46 -3.32 10.87
N GLU A 82 -4.12 -3.69 9.78
CA GLU A 82 -4.36 -5.11 9.46
C GLU A 82 -3.32 -5.57 8.44
N SER A 83 -2.68 -6.68 8.69
CA SER A 83 -1.76 -7.33 7.76
C SER A 83 -2.44 -8.44 6.98
N ILE A 84 -1.97 -8.68 5.72
CA ILE A 84 -2.53 -9.69 4.83
C ILE A 84 -1.67 -10.96 4.91
N SER A 85 -2.24 -12.05 5.43
CA SER A 85 -1.62 -13.37 5.42
C SER A 85 -2.31 -14.28 4.40
N ILE A 86 -1.55 -14.87 3.47
CA ILE A 86 -2.07 -15.80 2.47
C ILE A 86 -1.55 -17.21 2.79
N GLY A 87 -2.47 -18.17 2.98
CA GLY A 87 -2.12 -19.55 3.31
C GLY A 87 -1.38 -19.70 4.65
N GLY A 88 -1.50 -18.74 5.57
CA GLY A 88 -0.82 -18.70 6.85
C GLY A 88 0.64 -18.26 6.79
N ALA A 89 1.09 -17.69 5.67
CA ALA A 89 2.44 -17.16 5.52
C ALA A 89 2.53 -15.75 6.13
N HIS A 90 3.76 -15.36 6.50
CA HIS A 90 4.02 -14.02 7.04
C HIS A 90 3.65 -12.94 6.01
N PRO A 91 2.94 -11.86 6.37
CA PRO A 91 2.45 -10.83 5.44
C PRO A 91 3.49 -10.26 4.48
N ARG A 92 4.71 -9.99 4.96
CA ARG A 92 5.84 -9.49 4.15
C ARG A 92 6.36 -10.47 3.09
N THR A 93 5.82 -11.69 3.03
CA THR A 93 6.23 -12.72 2.07
C THR A 93 5.21 -12.95 0.97
N ASN A 94 4.18 -12.14 0.88
CA ASN A 94 3.26 -12.08 -0.25
C ASN A 94 3.86 -11.22 -1.37
N ASP A 95 3.35 -11.40 -2.58
CA ASP A 95 3.66 -10.52 -3.72
C ASP A 95 2.35 -9.85 -4.18
N ILE A 96 2.30 -8.53 -4.05
CA ILE A 96 1.16 -7.71 -4.44
C ILE A 96 1.54 -6.94 -5.70
N ARG A 97 0.83 -7.19 -6.79
CA ARG A 97 1.10 -6.59 -8.09
C ARG A 97 -0.09 -5.78 -8.59
N VAL A 98 0.19 -4.61 -9.12
CA VAL A 98 -0.80 -3.76 -9.78
C VAL A 98 -0.35 -3.48 -11.20
N ASP A 99 -1.11 -3.95 -12.19
CA ASP A 99 -0.75 -3.87 -13.61
C ASP A 99 0.68 -4.39 -13.89
N GLY A 100 1.10 -5.42 -13.15
CA GLY A 100 2.42 -6.06 -13.26
C GLY A 100 3.55 -5.42 -12.45
N VAL A 101 3.36 -4.26 -11.83
CA VAL A 101 4.32 -3.63 -10.90
C VAL A 101 4.14 -4.21 -9.52
N SER A 102 5.24 -4.58 -8.84
CA SER A 102 5.21 -4.93 -7.42
C SER A 102 4.95 -3.70 -6.56
N PHE A 103 3.89 -3.78 -5.76
CA PHE A 103 3.52 -2.79 -4.75
C PHE A 103 3.75 -3.33 -3.33
N ASN A 104 4.75 -4.15 -3.16
CA ASN A 104 5.23 -4.53 -1.83
C ASN A 104 5.98 -3.37 -1.19
N ASP A 105 5.98 -3.34 0.13
CA ASP A 105 6.95 -2.59 0.91
C ASP A 105 8.31 -3.29 0.81
N ASP A 106 9.21 -2.78 -0.03
CA ASP A 106 10.48 -3.41 -0.35
C ASP A 106 11.46 -3.41 0.84
N PHE A 107 11.27 -2.51 1.81
CA PHE A 107 12.10 -2.44 3.01
C PHE A 107 11.45 -3.06 4.25
N GLY A 108 10.12 -3.08 4.31
CA GLY A 108 9.35 -3.68 5.39
C GLY A 108 9.10 -2.74 6.58
N LEU A 109 8.89 -1.46 6.35
CA LEU A 109 8.49 -0.49 7.37
C LEU A 109 7.00 -0.60 7.75
N ASN A 110 6.17 -1.06 6.82
CA ASN A 110 4.72 -1.16 7.02
C ASN A 110 4.32 -2.59 7.35
N SER A 111 3.52 -2.76 8.40
CA SER A 111 2.98 -4.06 8.78
C SER A 111 1.91 -4.57 7.82
N ASN A 112 1.19 -3.66 7.15
CA ASN A 112 0.15 -3.98 6.17
C ASN A 112 0.68 -4.59 4.85
N GLY A 113 1.99 -4.51 4.59
CA GLY A 113 2.65 -5.03 3.39
C GLY A 113 2.63 -4.09 2.18
N TYR A 114 1.98 -2.92 2.26
CA TYR A 114 2.00 -1.89 1.23
C TYR A 114 3.15 -0.90 1.43
N PRO A 115 3.60 -0.19 0.38
CA PRO A 115 4.52 0.93 0.50
C PRO A 115 3.80 2.24 0.89
N SER A 116 2.64 2.14 1.54
CA SER A 116 1.76 3.24 1.92
C SER A 116 0.91 2.85 3.12
N GLN A 117 0.32 3.85 3.80
CA GLN A 117 -0.48 3.64 5.01
C GLN A 117 -1.74 2.81 4.75
N ARG A 118 -2.32 2.92 3.55
CA ARG A 118 -3.54 2.24 3.12
C ARG A 118 -3.34 1.65 1.73
N SER A 119 -4.37 0.99 1.20
CA SER A 119 -4.34 0.42 -0.16
C SER A 119 -3.85 1.45 -1.18
N PRO A 120 -2.79 1.15 -1.96
CA PRO A 120 -2.25 2.05 -2.97
C PRO A 120 -3.09 2.06 -4.25
N ILE A 121 -4.35 1.60 -4.19
CA ILE A 121 -5.19 1.41 -5.36
C ILE A 121 -6.56 2.01 -5.09
N ASN A 122 -7.04 2.82 -6.03
CA ASN A 122 -8.41 3.27 -6.05
C ASN A 122 -9.35 2.06 -6.26
N PHE A 123 -10.25 1.86 -5.31
CA PHE A 123 -11.18 0.74 -5.30
C PHE A 123 -12.08 0.69 -6.55
N GLY A 124 -12.53 1.86 -7.00
CA GLY A 124 -13.34 2.02 -8.21
C GLY A 124 -12.57 1.76 -9.51
N SER A 125 -11.22 1.78 -9.48
CA SER A 125 -10.38 1.51 -10.64
C SER A 125 -10.11 0.04 -10.91
N ILE A 126 -10.50 -0.85 -10.00
CA ILE A 126 -10.19 -2.28 -10.11
C ILE A 126 -11.08 -2.93 -11.16
N GLU A 127 -10.47 -3.56 -12.16
CA GLU A 127 -11.15 -4.41 -13.13
C GLU A 127 -11.22 -5.86 -12.64
N GLN A 128 -10.10 -6.35 -12.09
CA GLN A 128 -10.00 -7.73 -11.63
C GLN A 128 -8.93 -7.89 -10.56
N ILE A 129 -9.17 -8.76 -9.59
CA ILE A 129 -8.18 -9.22 -8.63
C ILE A 129 -8.06 -10.74 -8.76
N ALA A 130 -6.84 -11.25 -8.90
CA ALA A 130 -6.56 -12.68 -8.80
C ALA A 130 -5.68 -12.94 -7.57
N VAL A 131 -6.20 -13.74 -6.64
CA VAL A 131 -5.44 -14.24 -5.48
C VAL A 131 -4.97 -15.66 -5.79
N LYS A 132 -3.67 -15.83 -5.94
CA LYS A 132 -3.02 -17.11 -6.28
C LYS A 132 -2.30 -17.65 -5.06
N VAL A 133 -2.72 -18.82 -4.58
CA VAL A 133 -2.10 -19.48 -3.44
C VAL A 133 -1.12 -20.53 -3.94
N ALA A 134 0.16 -20.34 -3.66
CA ALA A 134 1.25 -21.19 -4.10
C ALA A 134 1.21 -21.51 -5.63
N PRO A 135 1.20 -20.49 -6.52
CA PRO A 135 1.20 -20.73 -7.96
C PRO A 135 2.40 -21.59 -8.39
N ALA A 136 2.15 -22.52 -9.30
CA ALA A 136 3.19 -23.46 -9.78
C ALA A 136 4.00 -22.87 -10.95
N SER A 137 3.53 -21.80 -11.59
CA SER A 137 4.24 -21.16 -12.69
C SER A 137 5.59 -20.59 -12.27
N VAL A 138 6.62 -20.83 -13.05
CA VAL A 138 7.97 -20.27 -12.84
C VAL A 138 8.06 -18.76 -13.11
N GLU A 139 6.99 -18.14 -13.60
CA GLU A 139 6.87 -16.69 -13.74
C GLU A 139 6.70 -15.99 -12.37
N TYR A 140 6.27 -16.72 -11.35
CA TYR A 140 6.11 -16.21 -9.99
C TYR A 140 7.29 -16.64 -9.13
N ALA A 141 7.93 -15.67 -8.50
CA ALA A 141 9.05 -15.89 -7.58
C ALA A 141 9.01 -14.89 -6.44
N GLN A 142 9.93 -15.03 -5.47
CA GLN A 142 10.14 -14.11 -4.36
C GLN A 142 8.95 -14.01 -3.38
N PHE A 143 8.06 -14.99 -3.37
CA PHE A 143 6.95 -15.08 -2.41
C PHE A 143 7.00 -16.41 -1.65
N ARG A 144 6.31 -16.48 -0.51
CA ARG A 144 6.09 -17.72 0.28
C ARG A 144 4.63 -17.95 0.61
N GLY A 145 3.82 -16.89 0.64
CA GLY A 145 2.38 -16.94 0.87
C GLY A 145 1.64 -17.15 -0.43
N GLY A 146 1.35 -16.06 -1.08
CA GLY A 146 0.64 -16.03 -2.36
C GLY A 146 0.95 -14.77 -3.14
N VAL A 147 0.33 -14.71 -4.32
CA VAL A 147 0.41 -13.56 -5.21
C VAL A 147 -0.98 -12.94 -5.34
N ILE A 148 -1.06 -11.64 -5.20
CA ILE A 148 -2.24 -10.84 -5.47
C ILE A 148 -1.97 -10.04 -6.73
N ASP A 149 -2.55 -10.46 -7.84
CA ASP A 149 -2.46 -9.73 -9.10
C ASP A 149 -3.71 -8.87 -9.30
N ILE A 150 -3.54 -7.57 -9.46
CA ILE A 150 -4.60 -6.59 -9.66
C ILE A 150 -4.44 -5.96 -11.04
N ILE A 151 -5.52 -5.97 -11.80
CA ILE A 151 -5.61 -5.24 -13.07
C ILE A 151 -6.57 -4.07 -12.89
N THR A 152 -6.12 -2.89 -13.32
CA THR A 152 -6.96 -1.70 -13.31
C THR A 152 -7.75 -1.58 -14.62
N LYS A 153 -8.91 -0.90 -14.55
CA LYS A 153 -9.74 -0.58 -15.70
C LYS A 153 -8.95 0.22 -16.74
N GLY A 154 -9.21 -0.02 -18.00
CA GLY A 154 -8.72 0.77 -19.13
C GLY A 154 -9.81 1.60 -19.77
N GLY A 155 -9.43 2.54 -20.64
CA GLY A 155 -10.37 3.28 -21.47
C GLY A 155 -10.97 2.41 -22.58
N THR A 156 -12.15 2.81 -23.04
CA THR A 156 -12.89 2.17 -24.14
C THR A 156 -13.26 3.20 -25.20
N ASN A 157 -13.98 2.79 -26.26
CA ASN A 157 -14.53 3.72 -27.26
C ASN A 157 -15.68 4.59 -26.71
N GLU A 158 -16.16 4.32 -25.51
CA GLU A 158 -17.18 5.12 -24.86
C GLU A 158 -16.55 5.92 -23.70
N PHE A 159 -16.95 7.20 -23.58
CA PHE A 159 -16.58 7.98 -22.41
C PHE A 159 -17.37 7.49 -21.21
N THR A 160 -16.64 7.14 -20.17
CA THR A 160 -17.19 6.75 -18.86
C THR A 160 -16.72 7.70 -17.79
N GLY A 161 -17.51 7.88 -16.74
CA GLY A 161 -17.12 8.68 -15.59
C GLY A 161 -17.91 8.26 -14.37
N ASP A 162 -17.19 8.08 -13.26
CA ASP A 162 -17.74 7.72 -11.96
C ASP A 162 -17.26 8.73 -10.92
N PHE A 163 -18.16 9.13 -10.04
CA PHE A 163 -17.86 9.90 -8.86
C PHE A 163 -18.55 9.27 -7.66
N ALA A 164 -17.79 9.06 -6.59
CA ALA A 164 -18.34 8.59 -5.34
C ALA A 164 -17.85 9.44 -4.17
N TYR A 165 -18.71 9.61 -3.17
CA TYR A 165 -18.40 10.23 -1.90
C TYR A 165 -18.87 9.32 -0.78
N PHE A 166 -17.98 9.05 0.15
CA PHE A 166 -18.26 8.23 1.31
C PHE A 166 -18.01 9.08 2.56
N ASP A 167 -18.92 8.98 3.50
CA ASP A 167 -18.85 9.68 4.78
C ASP A 167 -19.30 8.72 5.89
N ARG A 168 -18.46 8.60 6.90
CA ARG A 168 -18.74 7.88 8.15
C ARG A 168 -18.36 8.75 9.32
N GLY A 169 -19.15 9.79 9.55
CA GLY A 169 -19.00 10.70 10.69
C GLY A 169 -19.85 10.30 11.89
N ASP A 170 -19.70 11.04 12.96
CA ASP A 170 -20.40 10.90 14.25
C ASP A 170 -21.92 10.82 14.08
N SER A 171 -22.46 11.55 13.10
CA SER A 171 -23.89 11.60 12.83
C SER A 171 -24.53 10.27 12.41
N PHE A 172 -23.70 9.32 11.95
CA PHE A 172 -24.09 7.97 11.53
C PHE A 172 -23.75 6.89 12.57
N MET A 173 -23.11 7.27 13.68
CA MET A 173 -22.72 6.37 14.75
C MET A 173 -23.67 6.54 15.95
N GLY A 174 -23.87 5.48 16.72
CA GLY A 174 -24.58 5.58 17.98
C GLY A 174 -23.75 6.35 19.01
N ASP A 175 -24.40 7.26 19.74
CA ASP A 175 -23.80 8.10 20.78
C ASP A 175 -24.03 7.58 22.20
N GLU A 176 -24.49 6.32 22.33
CA GLU A 176 -24.81 5.71 23.62
C GLU A 176 -24.25 4.29 23.71
N LEU A 177 -23.46 4.02 24.73
CA LEU A 177 -22.92 2.71 25.07
C LEU A 177 -23.33 2.35 26.51
N GLU A 178 -24.03 1.23 26.70
CA GLU A 178 -24.53 0.75 28.02
C GLU A 178 -25.37 1.78 28.80
N GLY A 179 -26.02 2.72 28.10
CA GLY A 179 -26.87 3.77 28.69
C GLY A 179 -26.11 5.04 29.07
N GLU A 180 -24.83 5.15 28.77
CA GLU A 180 -24.03 6.36 28.92
C GLU A 180 -23.74 6.98 27.55
N LYS A 181 -23.79 8.31 27.44
CA LYS A 181 -23.39 9.02 26.24
C LYS A 181 -21.90 8.91 26.05
N VAL A 182 -21.52 8.48 24.86
CA VAL A 182 -20.13 8.43 24.39
C VAL A 182 -19.97 9.50 23.32
N ASP A 183 -19.08 10.46 23.55
CA ASP A 183 -18.71 11.48 22.56
C ASP A 183 -17.56 10.91 21.71
N ILE A 184 -17.92 10.28 20.58
CA ILE A 184 -16.96 9.65 19.69
C ILE A 184 -16.76 10.60 18.50
N THR A 185 -15.66 11.33 18.49
CA THR A 185 -15.28 12.13 17.33
C THR A 185 -14.53 11.24 16.32
N LYS A 186 -15.28 10.57 15.47
CA LYS A 186 -14.72 9.80 14.36
C LYS A 186 -15.21 10.38 13.04
N GLU A 187 -14.26 10.77 12.21
CA GLU A 187 -14.53 11.20 10.84
C GLU A 187 -13.75 10.30 9.88
N ASP A 188 -14.43 9.83 8.84
CA ASP A 188 -13.83 9.04 7.78
C ASP A 188 -14.54 9.43 6.48
N THR A 189 -13.87 10.23 5.68
CA THR A 189 -14.38 10.73 4.42
C THR A 189 -13.51 10.26 3.26
N SER A 190 -14.13 9.95 2.12
CA SER A 190 -13.42 9.59 0.91
C SER A 190 -14.13 10.12 -0.33
N TYR A 191 -13.33 10.64 -1.26
CA TYR A 191 -13.76 11.04 -2.60
C TYR A 191 -13.09 10.15 -3.63
N GLU A 192 -13.88 9.63 -4.56
CA GLU A 192 -13.36 8.83 -5.67
C GLU A 192 -13.85 9.44 -6.99
N LEU A 193 -12.93 9.64 -7.92
CA LEU A 193 -13.21 10.09 -9.28
C LEU A 193 -12.55 9.13 -10.28
N ALA A 194 -13.27 8.72 -11.29
CA ALA A 194 -12.74 7.97 -12.42
C ALA A 194 -13.30 8.53 -13.74
N ILE A 195 -12.45 8.67 -14.74
CA ILE A 195 -12.83 9.12 -16.08
C ILE A 195 -12.04 8.31 -17.11
N GLY A 196 -12.72 7.76 -18.10
CA GLY A 196 -12.10 7.00 -19.18
C GLY A 196 -12.77 7.25 -20.53
N GLY A 197 -12.06 6.95 -21.61
CA GLY A 197 -12.59 7.08 -22.96
C GLY A 197 -11.53 7.03 -24.05
N PRO A 198 -11.90 7.24 -25.31
CA PRO A 198 -10.96 7.28 -26.42
C PRO A 198 -10.29 8.67 -26.54
N ILE A 199 -8.97 8.68 -26.77
CA ILE A 199 -8.27 9.84 -27.33
C ILE A 199 -8.37 9.76 -28.86
N ILE A 200 -8.21 8.53 -29.39
CA ILE A 200 -8.42 8.19 -30.80
C ILE A 200 -9.27 6.92 -30.79
N GLU A 201 -10.45 6.95 -31.41
CA GLU A 201 -11.34 5.79 -31.53
C GLU A 201 -10.61 4.57 -32.08
N ASP A 202 -10.85 3.41 -31.48
CA ASP A 202 -10.26 2.09 -31.79
C ASP A 202 -8.74 2.00 -31.58
N GLU A 203 -8.02 3.11 -31.30
CA GLU A 203 -6.56 3.14 -31.32
C GLU A 203 -5.95 3.53 -29.97
N LEU A 204 -6.36 4.67 -29.39
CA LEU A 204 -5.72 5.21 -28.18
C LEU A 204 -6.76 5.59 -27.13
N PHE A 205 -6.62 4.99 -25.97
CA PHE A 205 -7.55 5.15 -24.86
C PHE A 205 -6.85 5.67 -23.62
N PHE A 206 -7.61 6.32 -22.74
CA PHE A 206 -7.13 6.75 -21.43
C PHE A 206 -8.10 6.32 -20.32
N TYR A 207 -7.55 6.15 -19.12
CA TYR A 207 -8.30 6.00 -17.89
C TYR A 207 -7.56 6.72 -16.76
N ILE A 208 -8.23 7.65 -16.09
CA ILE A 208 -7.67 8.48 -15.01
C ILE A 208 -8.50 8.28 -13.76
N THR A 209 -7.84 8.08 -12.63
CA THR A 209 -8.51 7.98 -11.33
C THR A 209 -7.84 8.88 -10.31
N TYR A 210 -8.65 9.40 -9.39
CA TYR A 210 -8.22 10.13 -8.21
C TYR A 210 -9.02 9.67 -7.01
N THR A 211 -8.35 9.43 -5.89
CA THR A 211 -8.98 9.16 -4.60
C THR A 211 -8.29 9.98 -3.52
N GLU A 212 -9.09 10.58 -2.66
CA GLU A 212 -8.64 11.23 -1.44
C GLU A 212 -9.43 10.65 -0.26
N SER A 213 -8.74 10.28 0.80
CA SER A 213 -9.35 9.73 2.01
C SER A 213 -8.75 10.39 3.23
N GLU A 214 -9.59 10.93 4.10
CA GLU A 214 -9.22 11.50 5.38
C GLU A 214 -9.87 10.72 6.51
N ILE A 215 -9.08 10.36 7.53
CA ILE A 215 -9.58 9.68 8.72
C ILE A 215 -9.09 10.43 9.96
N ALA A 216 -10.03 10.76 10.86
CA ALA A 216 -9.72 11.18 12.21
C ALA A 216 -10.29 10.19 13.21
N ASN A 217 -9.46 9.74 14.14
CA ASN A 217 -9.88 8.86 15.22
C ASN A 217 -9.58 9.51 16.57
N PRO A 218 -10.49 9.40 17.57
CA PRO A 218 -10.22 9.88 18.90
C PRO A 218 -9.08 9.09 19.54
N LEU A 219 -8.27 9.76 20.34
CA LEU A 219 -7.30 9.07 21.18
C LEU A 219 -7.99 8.33 22.32
N ARG A 220 -7.41 7.20 22.71
CA ARG A 220 -7.92 6.40 23.81
C ARG A 220 -7.86 7.13 25.16
N TYR A 221 -6.84 7.96 25.38
CA TYR A 221 -6.64 8.76 26.58
C TYR A 221 -6.26 10.20 26.23
N GLY A 222 -6.75 11.15 27.00
CA GLY A 222 -6.40 12.56 26.84
C GLY A 222 -6.76 13.38 28.08
N ILE A 223 -6.32 14.62 28.11
CA ILE A 223 -6.58 15.57 29.22
C ILE A 223 -8.02 16.08 29.19
N GLN A 224 -8.44 16.77 30.24
CA GLN A 224 -9.76 17.41 30.30
C GLN A 224 -10.00 18.33 29.09
N GLY A 225 -11.10 18.08 28.38
CA GLY A 225 -11.51 18.83 27.19
C GLY A 225 -10.80 18.42 25.90
N SER A 226 -10.09 17.30 25.86
CA SER A 226 -9.41 16.82 24.65
C SER A 226 -10.32 16.09 23.67
N GLY A 227 -11.50 15.61 24.08
CA GLY A 227 -12.34 14.75 23.25
C GLY A 227 -11.88 13.27 23.17
N ALA A 228 -10.91 12.87 23.98
CA ALA A 228 -10.46 11.48 24.06
C ALA A 228 -11.50 10.56 24.72
N GLU A 229 -11.44 9.25 24.44
CA GLU A 229 -12.38 8.25 25.02
C GLU A 229 -12.30 8.19 26.54
N ASN A 230 -11.09 8.30 27.11
CA ASN A 230 -10.85 8.29 28.55
C ASN A 230 -10.16 9.58 28.97
N ILE A 231 -10.78 10.31 29.89
CA ILE A 231 -10.29 11.61 30.34
C ILE A 231 -9.42 11.43 31.59
N LEU A 232 -8.16 11.89 31.46
CA LEU A 232 -7.21 11.95 32.58
C LEU A 232 -7.52 13.16 33.48
N ASP A 233 -7.19 13.06 34.77
CA ASP A 233 -7.37 14.18 35.72
C ASP A 233 -6.25 15.20 35.62
N VAL A 234 -6.07 15.71 34.39
CA VAL A 234 -5.11 16.78 34.05
C VAL A 234 -5.85 17.88 33.30
N THR A 235 -5.72 19.11 33.79
CA THR A 235 -6.31 20.28 33.16
C THR A 235 -5.41 20.84 32.04
N ALA A 236 -5.99 21.61 31.13
CA ALA A 236 -5.25 22.31 30.09
C ALA A 236 -4.18 23.29 30.70
N ASP A 237 -4.49 23.90 31.86
CA ASP A 237 -3.55 24.79 32.55
C ASP A 237 -2.33 24.02 33.09
N GLN A 238 -2.53 22.81 33.63
CA GLN A 238 -1.44 21.96 34.11
C GLN A 238 -0.55 21.48 32.97
N ALA A 239 -1.13 21.03 31.86
CA ALA A 239 -0.38 20.70 30.65
C ALA A 239 0.36 21.93 30.09
N GLY A 240 -0.26 23.12 30.14
CA GLY A 240 0.35 24.40 29.78
C GLY A 240 1.56 24.79 30.64
N GLN A 241 1.57 24.44 31.92
CA GLN A 241 2.72 24.65 32.80
C GLN A 241 3.90 23.76 32.39
N VAL A 242 3.66 22.49 32.08
CA VAL A 242 4.69 21.57 31.58
C VAL A 242 5.24 22.05 30.24
N ARG A 243 4.36 22.38 29.27
CA ARG A 243 4.74 22.95 27.98
C ARG A 243 5.66 24.17 28.14
N SER A 244 5.25 25.12 28.99
CA SER A 244 6.02 26.36 29.23
C SER A 244 7.38 26.10 29.88
N ALA A 245 7.45 25.13 30.78
CA ALA A 245 8.70 24.73 31.42
C ALA A 245 9.68 24.12 30.41
N ILE A 246 9.21 23.19 29.56
CA ILE A 246 10.02 22.60 28.49
C ILE A 246 10.50 23.68 27.51
N GLN A 247 9.59 24.52 27.03
CA GLN A 247 9.93 25.62 26.10
C GLN A 247 10.95 26.59 26.73
N SER A 248 10.86 26.84 28.01
CA SER A 248 11.82 27.71 28.71
C SER A 248 13.21 27.08 28.83
N LEU A 249 13.28 25.75 28.91
CA LEU A 249 14.54 25.01 29.04
C LEU A 249 15.27 24.86 27.71
N ILE A 250 14.55 24.45 26.66
CA ILE A 250 15.18 24.08 25.37
C ILE A 250 14.94 25.07 24.25
N GLY A 251 14.04 26.03 24.43
CA GLY A 251 13.71 27.07 23.42
C GLY A 251 12.75 26.61 22.31
N ILE A 252 12.34 25.32 22.30
CA ILE A 252 11.42 24.74 21.33
C ILE A 252 10.06 24.54 22.00
N ASP A 253 8.98 24.86 21.29
CA ASP A 253 7.62 24.64 21.79
C ASP A 253 7.20 23.18 21.57
N PRO A 254 6.93 22.38 22.63
CA PRO A 254 6.47 21.01 22.49
C PRO A 254 4.98 20.88 22.15
N PHE A 255 4.28 21.98 22.00
CA PHE A 255 2.82 22.09 21.84
C PHE A 255 2.01 21.48 23.00
N GLY A 256 0.68 21.55 22.91
CA GLY A 256 -0.22 20.93 23.87
C GLY A 256 -0.54 19.48 23.47
N PRO A 257 -1.18 18.71 24.35
CA PRO A 257 -1.69 17.38 23.97
C PRO A 257 -2.74 17.47 22.87
N THR A 258 -2.76 16.47 21.98
CA THR A 258 -3.83 16.31 20.97
C THR A 258 -4.90 15.33 21.48
N GLY A 259 -6.12 15.44 20.96
CA GLY A 259 -7.25 14.55 21.26
C GLY A 259 -7.58 13.53 20.19
N ALA A 260 -6.98 13.66 19.01
CA ALA A 260 -7.25 12.80 17.86
C ALA A 260 -5.96 12.45 17.08
N THR A 261 -6.03 11.37 16.31
CA THR A 261 -5.08 11.06 15.22
C THR A 261 -5.73 11.44 13.89
N GLU A 262 -4.92 11.88 12.95
CA GLU A 262 -5.33 12.22 11.60
C GLU A 262 -4.48 11.44 10.60
N SER A 263 -5.12 10.93 9.55
CA SER A 263 -4.49 10.22 8.44
C SER A 263 -5.10 10.72 7.14
N LEU A 264 -4.25 11.01 6.17
CA LEU A 264 -4.63 11.39 4.81
C LEU A 264 -4.03 10.38 3.83
N GLN A 265 -4.77 10.03 2.79
CA GLN A 265 -4.22 9.35 1.63
C GLN A 265 -4.82 9.88 0.34
N GLU A 266 -3.94 10.15 -0.63
CA GLU A 266 -4.26 10.56 -1.99
C GLU A 266 -3.66 9.55 -2.97
N ASN A 267 -4.47 9.08 -3.92
CA ASN A 267 -4.02 8.18 -4.98
C ASN A 267 -4.43 8.76 -6.33
N THR A 268 -3.46 8.97 -7.21
CA THR A 268 -3.68 9.35 -8.60
C THR A 268 -3.18 8.24 -9.53
N SER A 269 -3.96 7.90 -10.55
CA SER A 269 -3.52 6.95 -11.56
C SER A 269 -3.91 7.42 -12.96
N VAL A 270 -2.99 7.28 -13.89
CA VAL A 270 -3.19 7.55 -15.32
C VAL A 270 -2.77 6.31 -16.09
N ARG A 271 -3.70 5.75 -16.85
CA ARG A 271 -3.45 4.64 -17.77
C ARG A 271 -3.72 5.07 -19.20
N LEU A 272 -2.83 4.71 -20.10
CA LEU A 272 -2.97 4.88 -21.55
C LEU A 272 -2.80 3.51 -22.21
N ASP A 273 -3.77 3.13 -23.01
CA ASP A 273 -3.73 1.91 -23.83
C ASP A 273 -3.69 2.31 -25.31
N TRP A 274 -2.63 1.93 -26.00
CA TRP A 274 -2.42 2.24 -27.40
C TRP A 274 -2.33 0.98 -28.25
N ASN A 275 -3.32 0.77 -29.11
CA ASN A 275 -3.31 -0.22 -30.17
C ASN A 275 -2.47 0.32 -31.36
N ILE A 276 -1.14 0.13 -31.30
CA ILE A 276 -0.22 0.64 -32.32
C ILE A 276 -0.55 0.02 -33.69
N SER A 277 -0.99 -1.23 -33.69
CA SER A 277 -1.49 -1.98 -34.84
C SER A 277 -2.29 -3.18 -34.36
N ASP A 278 -2.86 -3.96 -35.28
CA ASP A 278 -3.58 -5.20 -34.94
C ASP A 278 -2.73 -6.21 -34.14
N ASN A 279 -1.39 -6.09 -34.24
CA ASN A 279 -0.44 -7.02 -33.63
C ASN A 279 0.36 -6.41 -32.48
N HIS A 280 0.26 -5.12 -32.20
CA HIS A 280 1.08 -4.45 -31.20
C HIS A 280 0.25 -3.55 -30.30
N ARG A 281 0.28 -3.81 -29.02
CA ARG A 281 -0.40 -3.02 -28.00
C ARG A 281 0.60 -2.55 -26.95
N LEU A 282 0.61 -1.25 -26.67
CA LEU A 282 1.39 -0.63 -25.62
C LEU A 282 0.46 -0.10 -24.53
N THR A 283 0.71 -0.48 -23.29
CA THR A 283 0.06 0.11 -22.11
C THR A 283 1.11 0.92 -21.35
N PHE A 284 0.76 2.14 -20.99
CA PHE A 284 1.51 2.97 -20.06
C PHE A 284 0.68 3.20 -18.81
N ASN A 285 1.29 3.04 -17.62
CA ASN A 285 0.68 3.42 -16.36
C ASN A 285 1.60 4.36 -15.59
N HIS A 286 1.00 5.39 -15.02
CA HIS A 286 1.57 6.25 -14.02
C HIS A 286 0.69 6.20 -12.78
N LYS A 287 1.30 6.00 -11.60
CA LYS A 287 0.60 6.02 -10.32
C LYS A 287 1.41 6.85 -9.34
N ASP A 288 0.71 7.67 -8.60
CA ASP A 288 1.21 8.46 -7.50
C ASP A 288 0.34 8.21 -6.28
N VAL A 289 0.97 7.80 -5.20
CA VAL A 289 0.32 7.46 -3.92
C VAL A 289 1.01 8.25 -2.84
N TYR A 290 0.28 9.16 -2.22
CA TYR A 290 0.77 9.95 -1.09
C TYR A 290 -0.08 9.67 0.14
N GLY A 291 0.57 9.51 1.29
CA GLY A 291 -0.13 9.31 2.55
C GLY A 291 0.59 9.94 3.72
N THR A 292 -0.18 10.40 4.71
CA THR A 292 0.33 10.85 6.00
C THR A 292 -0.43 10.19 7.13
N ASP A 293 0.25 9.90 8.22
CA ASP A 293 -0.35 9.37 9.43
C ASP A 293 0.33 9.93 10.69
N LEU A 294 -0.47 10.37 11.66
CA LEU A 294 0.03 10.87 12.94
C LEU A 294 0.26 9.72 13.90
N ARG A 295 1.50 9.31 14.05
CA ARG A 295 1.97 8.18 14.87
C ARG A 295 2.76 8.62 16.10
N GLY A 296 3.33 7.67 16.83
CA GLY A 296 4.22 7.86 17.98
C GLY A 296 3.51 7.84 19.32
N SER A 297 4.17 8.33 20.35
CA SER A 297 3.67 8.26 21.72
C SER A 297 2.36 9.03 21.89
N SER A 298 1.35 8.35 22.40
CA SER A 298 0.06 8.91 22.75
C SER A 298 -0.15 8.86 24.27
N SER A 299 -1.07 9.68 24.79
CA SER A 299 -1.45 9.60 26.19
C SER A 299 -1.95 8.20 26.56
N GLY A 300 -1.55 7.73 27.72
CA GLY A 300 -1.93 6.45 28.32
C GLY A 300 -2.66 6.66 29.65
N ARG A 301 -2.88 5.58 30.39
CA ARG A 301 -3.56 5.65 31.70
C ARG A 301 -2.81 6.54 32.69
N ASP A 302 -1.49 6.48 32.69
CA ASP A 302 -0.59 7.15 33.66
C ASP A 302 0.36 8.14 32.97
N THR A 303 0.21 8.35 31.65
CA THR A 303 1.09 9.16 30.83
C THR A 303 0.31 10.23 30.05
N VAL A 304 0.81 11.45 30.01
CA VAL A 304 0.35 12.54 29.15
C VAL A 304 1.40 12.81 28.08
N ALA A 305 1.06 12.56 26.83
CA ALA A 305 1.91 12.87 25.69
C ALA A 305 1.56 14.24 25.11
N LEU A 306 2.58 15.11 24.98
CA LEU A 306 2.45 16.36 24.23
C LEU A 306 2.49 16.08 22.73
N TYR A 307 2.02 17.01 21.90
CA TYR A 307 1.93 16.80 20.46
C TYR A 307 3.29 16.51 19.80
N SER A 308 4.36 17.11 20.33
CA SER A 308 5.73 16.83 19.88
C SER A 308 6.21 15.39 20.12
N ALA A 309 5.57 14.63 21.01
CA ALA A 309 5.85 13.21 21.19
C ALA A 309 5.27 12.33 20.08
N ARG A 310 4.47 12.94 19.21
CA ARG A 310 4.00 12.34 17.96
C ARG A 310 4.99 12.58 16.85
N TYR A 311 4.85 11.83 15.76
CA TYR A 311 5.51 12.14 14.49
C TYR A 311 4.52 11.94 13.34
N ILE A 312 4.71 12.73 12.30
CA ILE A 312 4.00 12.56 11.05
C ILE A 312 4.86 11.61 10.22
N LYS A 313 4.32 10.44 9.92
CA LYS A 313 4.87 9.53 8.92
C LYS A 313 4.24 9.90 7.59
N SER A 314 5.04 10.34 6.63
CA SER A 314 4.62 10.56 5.25
C SER A 314 5.27 9.55 4.33
N GLU A 315 4.52 9.05 3.38
CA GLU A 315 4.97 8.11 2.36
C GLU A 315 4.49 8.59 1.01
N GLU A 316 5.42 8.68 0.06
CA GLU A 316 5.13 9.00 -1.34
C GLU A 316 5.70 7.88 -2.21
N THR A 317 4.83 7.25 -3.01
CA THR A 317 5.22 6.21 -3.94
C THR A 317 4.81 6.60 -5.34
N THR A 318 5.77 6.87 -6.20
CA THR A 318 5.57 7.14 -7.62
C THR A 318 5.98 5.92 -8.45
N THR A 319 5.13 5.54 -9.41
CA THR A 319 5.38 4.40 -10.28
C THR A 319 5.12 4.76 -11.74
N ASN A 320 6.03 4.37 -12.62
CA ASN A 320 5.85 4.45 -14.06
C ASN A 320 6.08 3.08 -14.68
N SER A 321 5.18 2.61 -15.54
CA SER A 321 5.37 1.34 -16.22
C SER A 321 4.96 1.38 -17.70
N PHE A 322 5.63 0.55 -18.49
CA PHE A 322 5.36 0.33 -19.89
C PHE A 322 5.26 -1.17 -20.15
N HIS A 323 4.20 -1.61 -20.78
CA HIS A 323 3.97 -2.99 -21.16
C HIS A 323 3.63 -3.08 -22.64
N LEU A 324 4.54 -3.63 -23.44
CA LEU A 324 4.37 -3.87 -24.87
C LEU A 324 4.08 -5.35 -25.10
N VAL A 325 2.91 -5.64 -25.64
CA VAL A 325 2.52 -6.97 -26.11
C VAL A 325 2.54 -6.98 -27.63
N SER A 326 3.16 -8.00 -28.21
CA SER A 326 3.32 -8.11 -29.67
C SER A 326 3.08 -9.52 -30.16
N ASP A 327 2.10 -9.70 -31.03
CA ASP A 327 1.89 -10.92 -31.82
C ASP A 327 2.90 -10.95 -32.98
N LEU A 328 4.08 -11.58 -32.75
CA LEU A 328 5.15 -11.63 -33.75
C LEU A 328 4.81 -12.58 -34.90
N SER A 329 3.99 -13.58 -34.66
CA SER A 329 3.40 -14.47 -35.63
C SER A 329 2.15 -15.14 -35.06
N ASP A 330 1.47 -15.97 -35.87
CA ASP A 330 0.28 -16.70 -35.47
C ASP A 330 0.46 -17.56 -34.21
N ASN A 331 1.66 -17.88 -33.84
CA ASN A 331 1.96 -18.77 -32.71
C ASN A 331 3.07 -18.26 -31.78
N LEU A 332 3.51 -17.01 -31.96
CA LEU A 332 4.57 -16.43 -31.15
C LEU A 332 4.16 -15.04 -30.63
N ILE A 333 4.07 -14.91 -29.32
CA ILE A 333 3.77 -13.66 -28.61
C ILE A 333 5.03 -13.22 -27.86
N SER A 334 5.34 -11.93 -27.90
CA SER A 334 6.35 -11.32 -27.05
C SER A 334 5.73 -10.29 -26.12
N GLU A 335 6.25 -10.24 -24.90
CA GLU A 335 5.91 -9.23 -23.92
C GLU A 335 7.20 -8.58 -23.43
N ILE A 336 7.25 -7.26 -23.47
CA ILE A 336 8.32 -6.46 -22.88
C ILE A 336 7.68 -5.57 -21.83
N TYR A 337 8.22 -5.63 -20.64
CA TYR A 337 7.75 -4.88 -19.50
C TYR A 337 8.90 -4.11 -18.87
N PHE A 338 8.66 -2.84 -18.57
CA PHE A 338 9.58 -1.99 -17.83
C PHE A 338 8.81 -1.21 -16.79
N SER A 339 9.33 -1.13 -15.58
CA SER A 339 8.80 -0.22 -14.55
C SER A 339 9.90 0.38 -13.70
N ASN A 340 9.59 1.56 -13.18
CA ASN A 340 10.34 2.23 -12.13
C ASN A 340 9.36 2.60 -11.02
N LYS A 341 9.70 2.26 -9.78
CA LYS A 341 8.98 2.60 -8.56
C LYS A 341 9.94 3.30 -7.61
N GLU A 342 9.56 4.47 -7.15
CA GLU A 342 10.28 5.26 -6.15
C GLU A 342 9.37 5.41 -4.93
N THR A 343 9.90 5.15 -3.73
CA THR A 343 9.17 5.33 -2.47
C THR A 343 10.04 6.12 -1.51
N MET A 344 9.53 7.26 -1.06
CA MET A 344 10.13 8.14 -0.05
C MET A 344 9.33 8.06 1.24
N THR A 345 10.01 7.90 2.36
CA THR A 345 9.38 7.83 3.68
C THR A 345 10.05 8.78 4.66
N ASP A 346 9.31 9.80 5.09
CA ASP A 346 9.72 10.74 6.13
C ASP A 346 9.02 10.45 7.46
N GLN A 347 9.71 10.69 8.58
CA GLN A 347 9.16 10.55 9.91
C GLN A 347 9.59 11.76 10.77
N ILE A 348 8.74 12.80 10.79
CA ILE A 348 9.11 14.11 11.33
C ILE A 348 8.20 14.47 12.51
N SER A 349 8.81 14.89 13.64
CA SER A 349 8.05 15.45 14.75
C SER A 349 7.34 16.76 14.35
N PRO A 350 6.10 17.00 14.81
CA PRO A 350 5.40 18.27 14.62
C PRO A 350 6.17 19.49 15.19
N ALA A 351 7.06 19.27 16.17
CA ALA A 351 7.94 20.31 16.71
C ALA A 351 9.17 20.59 15.83
N GLY A 352 9.33 19.86 14.72
CA GLY A 352 10.47 19.93 13.82
C GLY A 352 11.64 19.05 14.26
N GLN A 353 12.72 19.12 13.48
CA GLN A 353 13.98 18.46 13.79
C GLN A 353 14.71 19.17 14.94
N ASN A 354 15.67 18.50 15.55
CA ASN A 354 16.53 18.97 16.66
C ASN A 354 15.76 19.17 17.98
N MET A 355 14.61 18.53 18.16
CA MET A 355 13.95 18.49 19.45
C MET A 355 14.30 17.19 20.17
N PRO A 356 14.95 17.25 21.36
CA PRO A 356 15.23 16.05 22.14
C PRO A 356 13.94 15.43 22.69
N ASN A 357 13.99 14.12 22.98
CA ASN A 357 12.97 13.48 23.79
C ASN A 357 13.09 13.95 25.25
N ILE A 358 11.97 14.29 25.87
CA ILE A 358 11.91 14.72 27.26
C ILE A 358 10.84 13.93 28.00
N THR A 359 11.26 13.21 29.01
CA THR A 359 10.37 12.51 29.95
C THR A 359 10.43 13.17 31.34
N ILE A 360 9.28 13.42 31.92
CA ILE A 360 9.12 13.88 33.28
C ILE A 360 8.34 12.80 34.03
N ASP A 361 9.00 12.07 34.94
CA ASP A 361 8.43 10.91 35.62
C ASP A 361 7.19 11.25 36.43
N GLU A 362 7.18 12.47 37.02
CA GLU A 362 6.06 12.90 37.85
C GLU A 362 5.77 14.40 37.68
N ALA A 363 4.60 14.69 37.08
CA ALA A 363 4.00 16.01 37.11
C ALA A 363 2.48 15.86 37.24
N PHE A 364 1.91 16.45 38.28
CA PHE A 364 0.46 16.40 38.56
C PHE A 364 -0.12 14.97 38.70
N GLY A 365 0.70 13.98 39.11
CA GLY A 365 0.32 12.60 39.28
C GLY A 365 0.45 11.73 38.01
N TYR A 366 1.08 12.25 36.95
CA TYR A 366 1.28 11.58 35.68
C TYR A 366 2.72 11.75 35.18
N GLU A 367 3.18 10.78 34.39
CA GLU A 367 4.33 10.95 33.54
C GLU A 367 3.97 11.90 32.38
N PHE A 368 4.91 12.77 31.98
CA PHE A 368 4.76 13.60 30.80
C PHE A 368 5.87 13.31 29.80
N VAL A 369 5.50 13.12 28.52
CA VAL A 369 6.45 12.91 27.42
C VAL A 369 6.29 14.01 26.37
N ALA A 370 7.43 14.49 25.87
CA ALA A 370 7.53 15.50 24.81
C ALA A 370 8.76 15.22 23.92
N GLY A 371 8.74 15.73 22.70
CA GLY A 371 9.76 15.44 21.70
C GLY A 371 9.57 14.07 21.03
N PRO A 372 10.19 13.86 19.86
CA PRO A 372 10.02 12.65 19.10
C PRO A 372 10.45 11.42 19.88
N ASP A 373 9.88 10.27 19.53
CA ASP A 373 10.37 8.97 19.93
C ASP A 373 11.85 8.83 19.54
N ILE A 374 12.65 8.18 20.40
CA ILE A 374 14.11 8.04 20.19
C ILE A 374 14.47 7.35 18.86
N TYR A 375 13.56 6.60 18.25
CA TYR A 375 13.72 5.95 16.96
C TYR A 375 13.32 6.84 15.76
N ARG A 376 12.90 8.10 15.99
CA ARG A 376 12.37 9.00 14.96
C ARG A 376 13.11 10.33 14.86
N MET A 377 14.24 10.48 15.56
CA MET A 377 15.05 11.69 15.53
C MET A 377 15.85 11.79 14.22
N ALA A 378 16.41 10.66 13.77
CA ALA A 378 17.04 10.53 12.47
C ALA A 378 16.57 9.24 11.82
N ASN A 379 15.52 9.34 11.03
CA ASN A 379 14.90 8.20 10.34
C ASN A 379 14.37 8.67 8.98
N ASP A 380 15.06 8.25 7.93
CA ASP A 380 14.80 8.63 6.55
C ASP A 380 15.06 7.40 5.66
N LEU A 381 14.12 7.09 4.76
CA LEU A 381 14.21 5.93 3.89
C LEU A 381 13.71 6.28 2.50
N ASP A 382 14.60 6.17 1.53
CA ASP A 382 14.30 6.23 0.11
C ASP A 382 14.62 4.89 -0.54
N THR A 383 13.70 4.39 -1.35
CA THR A 383 13.90 3.17 -2.14
C THR A 383 13.51 3.41 -3.58
N GLU A 384 14.35 2.94 -4.51
CA GLU A 384 14.03 2.89 -5.93
C GLU A 384 14.11 1.46 -6.43
N THR A 385 13.10 1.01 -7.19
CA THR A 385 13.07 -0.31 -7.80
C THR A 385 12.84 -0.16 -9.29
N THR A 386 13.86 -0.53 -10.08
CA THR A 386 13.75 -0.61 -11.54
C THR A 386 13.60 -2.07 -11.96
N PHE A 387 12.54 -2.37 -12.70
CA PHE A 387 12.23 -3.72 -13.17
C PHE A 387 12.14 -3.77 -14.69
N PHE A 388 12.78 -4.78 -15.27
CA PHE A 388 12.69 -5.10 -16.70
C PHE A 388 12.34 -6.57 -16.87
N LYS A 389 11.42 -6.88 -17.79
CA LYS A 389 11.05 -8.24 -18.17
C LYS A 389 10.92 -8.35 -19.68
N ALA A 390 11.48 -9.42 -20.24
CA ALA A 390 11.25 -9.85 -21.61
C ALA A 390 10.75 -11.30 -21.58
N LYS A 391 9.58 -11.53 -22.18
CA LYS A 391 8.93 -12.85 -22.21
C LYS A 391 8.55 -13.21 -23.66
N LEU A 392 8.75 -14.46 -24.01
CA LEU A 392 8.28 -15.08 -25.25
C LEU A 392 7.37 -16.26 -24.92
N THR A 393 6.20 -16.30 -25.54
CA THR A 393 5.28 -17.43 -25.47
C THR A 393 5.07 -18.02 -26.86
N TYR A 394 5.40 -19.29 -27.01
CA TYR A 394 5.32 -20.00 -28.29
C TYR A 394 4.32 -21.14 -28.17
N TYR A 395 3.36 -21.16 -29.07
CA TYR A 395 2.33 -22.19 -29.16
C TYR A 395 2.65 -23.16 -30.32
N GLN A 396 2.79 -24.44 -30.00
CA GLN A 396 3.02 -25.49 -31.01
C GLN A 396 2.25 -26.77 -30.65
N ASN A 397 1.22 -27.08 -31.42
CA ASN A 397 0.30 -28.17 -31.16
C ASN A 397 -0.27 -28.10 -29.72
N GLU A 398 0.02 -29.12 -28.89
CA GLU A 398 -0.40 -29.21 -27.49
C GLU A 398 0.53 -28.49 -26.52
N HIS A 399 1.59 -27.83 -26.99
CA HIS A 399 2.60 -27.15 -26.16
C HIS A 399 2.36 -25.65 -26.11
N LYS A 400 2.44 -25.07 -24.91
CA LYS A 400 2.63 -23.64 -24.66
C LYS A 400 3.98 -23.47 -23.97
N ILE A 401 4.97 -23.03 -24.73
CA ILE A 401 6.34 -22.86 -24.24
C ILE A 401 6.53 -21.38 -23.89
N THR A 402 6.90 -21.12 -22.66
CA THR A 402 7.19 -19.76 -22.14
C THR A 402 8.66 -19.67 -21.76
N ALA A 403 9.36 -18.67 -22.27
CA ALA A 403 10.72 -18.32 -21.89
C ALA A 403 10.78 -16.87 -21.47
N GLY A 404 11.50 -16.56 -20.39
CA GLY A 404 11.62 -15.19 -19.91
C GLY A 404 12.97 -14.87 -19.30
N PHE A 405 13.24 -13.58 -19.31
CA PHE A 405 14.33 -12.92 -18.60
C PHE A 405 13.76 -11.77 -17.79
N GLU A 406 14.19 -11.64 -16.54
CA GLU A 406 13.82 -10.54 -15.66
C GLU A 406 15.09 -9.95 -15.04
N ASN A 407 15.07 -8.64 -14.82
CA ASN A 407 16.12 -7.91 -14.12
C ASN A 407 15.46 -6.91 -13.18
N THR A 408 15.78 -7.00 -11.90
CA THR A 408 15.33 -6.04 -10.88
C THR A 408 16.55 -5.42 -10.23
N VAL A 409 16.60 -4.09 -10.22
CA VAL A 409 17.60 -3.31 -9.50
C VAL A 409 16.89 -2.62 -8.35
N TYR A 410 17.40 -2.82 -7.15
CA TYR A 410 16.96 -2.18 -5.93
C TYR A 410 18.03 -1.21 -5.45
N ASP A 411 17.70 0.05 -5.32
CA ASP A 411 18.51 1.08 -4.70
C ASP A 411 17.88 1.52 -3.40
N THR A 412 18.67 1.59 -2.32
CA THR A 412 18.16 1.87 -0.99
C THR A 412 19.08 2.83 -0.25
N TYR A 413 18.53 3.98 0.12
CA TYR A 413 19.13 4.89 1.07
C TYR A 413 18.34 4.86 2.37
N ASN A 414 19.01 4.54 3.49
CA ASN A 414 18.37 4.47 4.80
C ASN A 414 19.24 5.09 5.87
N VAL A 415 18.71 6.09 6.55
CA VAL A 415 19.27 6.65 7.79
C VAL A 415 18.41 6.19 8.95
N PHE A 416 19.06 5.59 9.93
CA PHE A 416 18.42 5.22 11.19
C PHE A 416 19.39 5.34 12.34
N ILE A 417 19.28 6.45 13.10
CA ILE A 417 20.10 6.70 14.27
C ILE A 417 19.19 6.90 15.47
N VAL A 418 19.26 5.96 16.39
CA VAL A 418 18.48 6.01 17.63
C VAL A 418 19.04 7.10 18.54
N ASP A 419 18.15 7.95 19.09
CA ASP A 419 18.50 8.93 20.14
C ASP A 419 19.47 10.02 19.67
N GLU A 420 19.37 10.44 18.41
CA GLU A 420 20.31 11.37 17.76
C GLU A 420 20.30 12.76 18.40
N ASP A 421 19.13 13.34 18.64
CA ASP A 421 18.95 14.63 19.32
C ASP A 421 19.03 14.50 20.86
N GLY A 422 19.17 13.29 21.36
CA GLY A 422 19.27 12.95 22.78
C GLY A 422 17.92 12.85 23.49
N SER A 423 17.94 12.12 24.59
CA SER A 423 16.80 12.01 25.51
C SER A 423 17.19 12.42 26.92
N TYR A 424 16.26 13.13 27.56
CA TYR A 424 16.42 13.67 28.90
C TYR A 424 15.28 13.22 29.79
N GLU A 425 15.61 12.71 30.95
CA GLU A 425 14.67 12.28 31.97
C GLU A 425 14.77 13.19 33.21
N PHE A 426 13.63 13.60 33.75
CA PHE A 426 13.54 14.42 34.94
C PHE A 426 12.58 13.76 35.94
N ASN A 427 12.98 13.62 37.21
CA ASN A 427 12.11 13.00 38.23
C ASN A 427 10.83 13.80 38.50
N SER A 428 10.83 15.11 38.24
CA SER A 428 9.68 15.97 38.49
C SER A 428 9.68 17.25 37.66
N LEU A 429 8.51 17.89 37.57
CA LEU A 429 8.40 19.24 36.96
C LEU A 429 9.33 20.28 37.63
N ALA A 430 9.54 20.18 38.97
CA ALA A 430 10.45 21.06 39.68
C ALA A 430 11.92 20.82 39.30
N ASP A 431 12.29 19.58 38.99
CA ASP A 431 13.62 19.24 38.49
C ASP A 431 13.84 19.75 37.07
N LEU A 432 12.86 19.60 36.21
CA LEU A 432 12.87 20.20 34.86
C LEU A 432 13.09 21.72 34.93
N GLN A 433 12.28 22.44 35.74
CA GLN A 433 12.39 23.89 35.90
C GLN A 433 13.75 24.33 36.47
N ALA A 434 14.37 23.48 37.25
CA ALA A 434 15.69 23.74 37.85
C ALA A 434 16.84 23.22 36.95
N GLY A 435 16.55 22.58 35.81
CA GLY A 435 17.57 21.96 34.93
C GLY A 435 18.30 20.79 35.59
N ARG A 436 17.69 20.10 36.55
CA ARG A 436 18.28 18.95 37.23
C ARG A 436 17.90 17.66 36.49
N ILE A 437 18.76 17.22 35.61
CA ILE A 437 18.61 16.01 34.81
C ILE A 437 18.83 14.77 35.69
N ASN A 438 17.92 13.77 35.60
CA ASN A 438 18.03 12.48 36.22
C ASN A 438 18.89 11.53 35.34
N SER A 439 18.54 11.38 34.08
CA SER A 439 19.32 10.63 33.11
C SER A 439 19.36 11.34 31.77
N TYR A 440 20.41 11.03 31.00
CA TYR A 440 20.62 11.54 29.66
C TYR A 440 21.25 10.44 28.80
N SER A 441 20.73 10.28 27.61
CA SER A 441 21.37 9.47 26.56
C SER A 441 21.36 10.23 25.24
N ALA A 442 22.32 9.91 24.38
CA ALA A 442 22.38 10.36 23.00
C ALA A 442 23.29 9.43 22.20
N ALA A 443 23.00 9.27 20.96
CA ALA A 443 23.86 8.60 19.99
C ALA A 443 24.07 9.52 18.78
N GLY A 444 25.00 9.15 17.92
CA GLY A 444 25.30 9.93 16.72
C GLY A 444 26.44 9.31 15.94
N THR A 445 26.71 9.84 14.78
CA THR A 445 27.84 9.46 13.95
C THR A 445 29.16 9.99 14.52
N LYS A 446 30.28 9.38 14.15
CA LYS A 446 31.60 9.85 14.56
C LYS A 446 31.96 11.24 14.03
N THR A 447 31.34 11.65 12.94
CA THR A 447 31.57 12.94 12.28
C THR A 447 30.62 14.03 12.76
N GLY A 448 29.55 13.69 13.47
CA GLY A 448 28.46 14.58 13.85
C GLY A 448 27.51 14.95 12.69
N ARG A 449 27.59 14.25 11.56
CA ARG A 449 26.69 14.42 10.43
C ARG A 449 25.79 13.19 10.33
N VAL A 450 24.49 13.37 10.29
CA VAL A 450 23.48 12.31 10.25
C VAL A 450 23.70 11.42 9.01
N GLU A 451 23.96 12.03 7.86
CA GLU A 451 24.12 11.35 6.57
C GLU A 451 25.29 10.35 6.56
N ASP A 452 26.32 10.59 7.39
CA ASP A 452 27.46 9.65 7.50
C ASP A 452 27.10 8.33 8.22
N GLY A 453 25.90 8.25 8.78
CA GLY A 453 25.32 7.04 9.35
C GLY A 453 24.38 6.28 8.39
N ALA A 454 24.21 6.79 7.18
CA ALA A 454 23.34 6.16 6.19
C ALA A 454 23.88 4.81 5.71
N ALA A 455 22.96 3.88 5.47
CA ALA A 455 23.18 2.74 4.60
C ALA A 455 22.70 3.13 3.20
N ASP A 456 23.63 3.17 2.25
CA ASP A 456 23.40 3.52 0.84
C ASP A 456 23.97 2.39 0.00
N PHE A 457 23.09 1.62 -0.64
CA PHE A 457 23.47 0.42 -1.37
C PHE A 457 22.49 0.05 -2.48
N GLU A 458 23.04 -0.57 -3.52
CA GLU A 458 22.31 -1.14 -4.64
C GLU A 458 22.52 -2.66 -4.67
N TYR A 459 21.48 -3.40 -5.02
CA TYR A 459 21.62 -4.81 -5.38
C TYR A 459 20.74 -5.16 -6.59
N GLU A 460 21.18 -6.14 -7.34
CA GLU A 460 20.54 -6.57 -8.58
C GLU A 460 20.14 -8.04 -8.48
N LEU A 461 18.96 -8.35 -8.99
CA LEU A 461 18.45 -9.70 -9.11
C LEU A 461 18.14 -10.00 -10.58
N GLN A 462 18.87 -10.94 -11.16
CA GLN A 462 18.63 -11.42 -12.52
C GLN A 462 17.97 -12.79 -12.50
N SER A 463 16.99 -12.98 -13.36
CA SER A 463 16.23 -14.22 -13.43
C SER A 463 16.05 -14.68 -14.86
N MET A 464 16.15 -15.98 -15.09
CA MET A 464 15.84 -16.63 -16.35
C MET A 464 14.96 -17.83 -16.11
N TYR A 465 13.94 -18.02 -16.95
CA TYR A 465 13.07 -19.18 -16.82
C TYR A 465 12.63 -19.74 -18.18
N LEU A 466 12.29 -21.02 -18.14
CA LEU A 466 11.70 -21.75 -19.24
C LEU A 466 10.62 -22.69 -18.69
N MET A 467 9.44 -22.66 -19.29
CA MET A 467 8.30 -23.50 -18.91
C MET A 467 7.63 -24.08 -20.15
N ASP A 468 7.14 -25.29 -20.04
CA ASP A 468 6.31 -25.93 -21.06
C ASP A 468 5.04 -26.46 -20.41
N GLU A 469 3.89 -25.99 -20.86
CA GLU A 469 2.56 -26.48 -20.51
C GLU A 469 2.07 -27.37 -21.65
N ILE A 470 1.91 -28.67 -21.36
CA ILE A 470 1.56 -29.68 -22.36
C ILE A 470 0.13 -30.15 -22.11
N SER A 471 -0.79 -29.87 -23.02
CA SER A 471 -2.15 -30.39 -22.98
C SER A 471 -2.18 -31.84 -23.46
N LEU A 472 -2.02 -32.80 -22.53
CA LEU A 472 -2.01 -34.25 -22.84
C LEU A 472 -3.40 -34.77 -23.21
N SER A 473 -4.44 -34.11 -22.74
CA SER A 473 -5.85 -34.37 -23.11
C SER A 473 -6.70 -33.18 -22.66
N ASP A 474 -7.99 -33.13 -23.01
CA ASP A 474 -8.93 -32.11 -22.55
C ASP A 474 -9.05 -32.01 -21.01
N GLN A 475 -8.60 -33.04 -20.29
CA GLN A 475 -8.70 -33.13 -18.82
C GLN A 475 -7.35 -33.17 -18.12
N LEU A 476 -6.23 -33.23 -18.86
CA LEU A 476 -4.89 -33.36 -18.28
C LEU A 476 -3.88 -32.44 -18.94
N THR A 477 -3.36 -31.54 -18.19
CA THR A 477 -2.24 -30.67 -18.58
C THR A 477 -1.03 -31.02 -17.69
N LEU A 478 0.14 -31.12 -18.29
CA LEU A 478 1.41 -31.27 -17.60
C LEU A 478 2.21 -29.97 -17.72
N THR A 479 2.54 -29.36 -16.60
CA THR A 479 3.40 -28.17 -16.54
C THR A 479 4.78 -28.55 -16.01
N MET A 480 5.82 -28.19 -16.74
CA MET A 480 7.21 -28.38 -16.36
C MET A 480 7.97 -27.07 -16.58
N GLY A 481 8.74 -26.65 -15.60
CA GLY A 481 9.51 -25.41 -15.71
C GLY A 481 10.77 -25.44 -14.88
N VAL A 482 11.68 -24.54 -15.22
CA VAL A 482 12.90 -24.26 -14.48
C VAL A 482 13.11 -22.74 -14.44
N ARG A 483 13.48 -22.24 -13.27
CA ARG A 483 13.89 -20.85 -13.05
C ARG A 483 15.24 -20.84 -12.35
N TYR A 484 16.09 -19.91 -12.76
CA TYR A 484 17.35 -19.58 -12.14
C TYR A 484 17.35 -18.11 -11.77
N ASP A 485 17.69 -17.82 -10.53
CA ASP A 485 17.81 -16.47 -9.98
C ASP A 485 19.24 -16.27 -9.44
N GLU A 486 19.85 -15.12 -9.74
CA GLU A 486 21.19 -14.72 -9.31
C GLU A 486 21.20 -13.29 -8.78
#